data_29b90d34ed61eb45b5e26304be763418
#
_entry.id   29b90d34ed61eb45b5e26304be763418
#
_cell.length_a   1.000
_cell.length_b   1.000
_cell.length_c   1.000
_cell.angle_alpha   90.00
_cell.angle_beta   90.00
_cell.angle_gamma   90.00
#
_symmetry.space_group_name_H-M   'P 1'
#
loop_
_entity.id
_entity.type
_entity.pdbx_description
1 polymer ?
#
loop_
_entity_poly.entity_id
_entity_poly.type
_entity_poly.pdbx_seq_one_letter_code
_entity_poly.pdbx_strand_id
1 'polypeptide(L)'
;MDSNKRSLLEKETYRNYMLLMFRNGLKEIWTDQYRLKLLVLYLLAALIFSIVRPWDIAYSGPDMFDAISRIAFSLCFPILVFGGLAVLIMWAGTPSRAKSIQHNLQRIGLVNHAGEVPLLVAIRQDETDDAHGKITVLEFLSCGVPKSVWEQKSADIDR
;
A
#
# COMPACT_ATOMS: atom_id res chain seq x y z
N MET A 1 2.33 -22.68 21.23
CA MET A 1 1.87 -21.27 21.05
C MET A 1 0.55 -21.31 20.31
N ASP A 2 -0.54 -20.83 20.95
CA ASP A 2 -1.92 -20.94 20.46
C ASP A 2 -2.09 -20.37 19.05
N SER A 3 -2.77 -21.10 18.16
CA SER A 3 -3.08 -20.68 16.79
C SER A 3 -3.84 -19.35 16.76
N ASN A 4 -4.65 -19.09 17.76
CA ASN A 4 -5.41 -17.86 17.94
C ASN A 4 -4.50 -16.64 18.22
N LYS A 5 -3.40 -16.84 18.95
CA LYS A 5 -2.43 -15.80 19.28
C LYS A 5 -1.57 -15.43 18.06
N ARG A 6 -1.29 -16.41 17.18
CA ARG A 6 -0.61 -16.18 15.89
C ARG A 6 -1.46 -15.33 14.95
N SER A 7 -2.72 -15.68 14.76
CA SER A 7 -3.61 -14.94 13.86
C SER A 7 -3.86 -13.50 14.31
N LEU A 8 -3.83 -13.23 15.62
CA LEU A 8 -3.94 -11.87 16.15
C LEU A 8 -2.68 -11.04 15.89
N LEU A 9 -1.50 -11.62 16.08
CA LEU A 9 -0.22 -10.96 15.80
C LEU A 9 -0.04 -10.67 14.31
N GLU A 10 -0.41 -11.60 13.43
CA GLU A 10 -0.40 -11.40 11.98
C GLU A 10 -1.32 -10.26 11.56
N LYS A 11 -2.56 -10.21 12.08
CA LYS A 11 -3.50 -9.11 11.83
C LYS A 11 -2.98 -7.77 12.32
N GLU A 12 -2.32 -7.73 13.47
CA GLU A 12 -1.77 -6.50 14.03
C GLU A 12 -0.57 -6.00 13.21
N THR A 13 0.31 -6.90 12.80
CA THR A 13 1.44 -6.58 11.92
C THR A 13 0.97 -6.06 10.57
N TYR A 14 -0.01 -6.71 9.97
CA TYR A 14 -0.59 -6.30 8.68
C TYR A 14 -1.30 -4.93 8.78
N ARG A 15 -2.06 -4.70 9.86
CA ARG A 15 -2.70 -3.40 10.10
C ARG A 15 -1.68 -2.28 10.26
N ASN A 16 -0.60 -2.52 11.01
CA ASN A 16 0.47 -1.55 11.21
C ASN A 16 1.20 -1.25 9.89
N TYR A 17 1.43 -2.27 9.07
CA TYR A 17 1.99 -2.12 7.74
C TYR A 17 1.11 -1.27 6.83
N MET A 18 -0.21 -1.54 6.78
CA MET A 18 -1.16 -0.74 6.00
C MET A 18 -1.19 0.73 6.43
N LEU A 19 -1.23 1.00 7.74
CA LEU A 19 -1.19 2.36 8.28
C LEU A 19 0.11 3.07 7.91
N LEU A 20 1.22 2.36 7.91
CA LEU A 20 2.53 2.89 7.52
C LEU A 20 2.59 3.23 6.04
N MET A 21 2.07 2.33 5.17
CA MET A 21 1.94 2.58 3.73
C MET A 21 1.03 3.78 3.44
N PHE A 22 -0.08 3.90 4.14
CA PHE A 22 -0.99 5.02 4.01
C PHE A 22 -0.32 6.35 4.39
N ARG A 23 0.39 6.38 5.54
CA ARG A 23 1.14 7.57 5.97
C ARG A 23 2.25 7.94 5.01
N ASN A 24 3.00 6.96 4.53
CA ASN A 24 4.05 7.18 3.54
C ASN A 24 3.47 7.65 2.22
N GLY A 25 2.33 7.10 1.80
CA GLY A 25 1.62 7.51 0.59
C GLY A 25 1.18 8.97 0.63
N LEU A 26 0.64 9.43 1.74
CA LEU A 26 0.31 10.85 1.92
C LEU A 26 1.54 11.73 1.77
N LYS A 27 2.67 11.36 2.37
CA LYS A 27 3.91 12.11 2.27
C LYS A 27 4.46 12.13 0.84
N GLU A 28 4.48 10.97 0.18
CA GLU A 28 4.96 10.81 -1.19
C GLU A 28 4.13 11.59 -2.22
N ILE A 29 2.78 11.61 -2.06
CA ILE A 29 1.89 12.38 -2.93
C ILE A 29 2.22 13.87 -2.88
N TRP A 30 2.54 14.41 -1.70
CA TRP A 30 2.92 15.81 -1.56
C TRP A 30 4.32 16.12 -2.13
N THR A 31 5.21 15.16 -2.18
CA THR A 31 6.59 15.34 -2.64
C THR A 31 6.72 15.11 -4.15
N ASP A 32 5.94 14.16 -4.71
CA ASP A 32 6.00 13.79 -6.12
C ASP A 32 4.86 14.45 -6.91
N GLN A 33 5.21 15.39 -7.77
CA GLN A 33 4.26 16.12 -8.63
C GLN A 33 3.43 15.21 -9.53
N TYR A 34 3.99 14.08 -9.99
CA TYR A 34 3.25 13.14 -10.83
C TYR A 34 2.12 12.45 -10.05
N ARG A 35 2.42 12.00 -8.84
CA ARG A 35 1.43 11.36 -7.94
C ARG A 35 0.35 12.36 -7.51
N LEU A 36 0.74 13.61 -7.27
CA LEU A 36 -0.21 14.69 -6.98
C LEU A 36 -1.17 14.93 -8.16
N LYS A 37 -0.66 14.97 -9.41
CA LYS A 37 -1.50 15.11 -10.61
C LYS A 37 -2.49 13.94 -10.75
N LEU A 38 -2.07 12.71 -10.48
CA LEU A 38 -2.96 11.55 -10.51
C LEU A 38 -4.06 11.64 -9.46
N LEU A 39 -3.73 12.09 -8.24
CA LEU A 39 -4.71 12.32 -7.19
C LEU A 39 -5.74 13.39 -7.60
N VAL A 40 -5.28 14.52 -8.13
CA VAL A 40 -6.15 15.60 -8.59
C VAL A 40 -7.06 15.12 -9.73
N LEU A 41 -6.51 14.39 -10.69
CA LEU A 41 -7.29 13.81 -11.80
C LEU A 41 -8.37 12.84 -11.28
N TYR A 42 -8.02 12.00 -10.31
CA TYR A 42 -8.97 11.08 -9.67
C TYR A 42 -10.11 11.84 -8.98
N LEU A 43 -9.79 12.89 -8.20
CA LEU A 43 -10.79 13.70 -7.50
C LEU A 43 -11.68 14.48 -8.48
N LEU A 44 -11.10 15.00 -9.58
CA LEU A 44 -11.88 15.66 -10.64
C LEU A 44 -12.84 14.68 -11.32
N ALA A 45 -12.39 13.47 -11.64
CA ALA A 45 -13.25 12.44 -12.22
C ALA A 45 -14.38 12.06 -11.26
N ALA A 46 -14.08 11.86 -9.98
CA ALA A 46 -15.08 11.57 -8.95
C ALA A 46 -16.10 12.71 -8.80
N LEU A 47 -15.63 13.96 -8.86
CA LEU A 47 -16.49 15.15 -8.80
C LEU A 47 -17.45 15.21 -10.03
N ILE A 48 -16.91 15.01 -11.24
CA ILE A 48 -17.71 14.99 -12.47
C ILE A 48 -18.78 13.91 -12.39
N PHE A 49 -18.40 12.69 -11.99
CA PHE A 49 -19.35 11.58 -11.83
C PHE A 49 -20.42 11.87 -10.77
N SER A 50 -20.06 12.58 -9.69
CA SER A 50 -21.00 12.99 -8.64
C SER A 50 -22.02 14.01 -9.14
N ILE A 51 -21.61 14.92 -10.04
CA ILE A 51 -22.49 15.94 -10.61
C ILE A 51 -23.40 15.34 -11.70
N VAL A 52 -22.81 14.58 -12.63
CA VAL A 52 -23.53 14.02 -13.77
C VAL A 52 -24.52 12.93 -13.36
N ARG A 53 -24.22 12.19 -12.26
CA ARG A 53 -25.07 11.09 -11.75
C ARG A 53 -25.56 10.17 -12.86
N PRO A 54 -24.67 9.51 -13.62
CA PRO A 54 -25.04 8.73 -14.79
C PRO A 54 -26.03 7.61 -14.48
N TRP A 55 -26.10 7.14 -13.23
CA TRP A 55 -27.10 6.16 -12.79
C TRP A 55 -28.53 6.72 -12.76
N ASP A 56 -28.70 8.02 -12.51
CA ASP A 56 -30.05 8.64 -12.54
C ASP A 56 -30.57 8.72 -13.98
N ILE A 57 -29.65 8.82 -14.96
CA ILE A 57 -29.99 8.82 -16.39
C ILE A 57 -30.23 7.39 -16.88
N ALA A 58 -29.35 6.45 -16.51
CA ALA A 58 -29.42 5.06 -16.95
C ALA A 58 -30.61 4.30 -16.39
N TYR A 59 -31.05 4.63 -15.17
CA TYR A 59 -32.15 3.97 -14.46
C TYR A 59 -33.31 4.96 -14.19
N SER A 60 -33.77 5.64 -15.22
CA SER A 60 -34.83 6.68 -15.08
C SER A 60 -36.25 6.14 -15.32
N GLY A 61 -36.39 4.83 -15.56
CA GLY A 61 -37.69 4.20 -15.78
C GLY A 61 -38.61 4.17 -14.56
N PRO A 62 -39.91 3.93 -14.77
CA PRO A 62 -40.90 3.84 -13.70
C PRO A 62 -40.84 2.50 -12.95
N ASP A 63 -40.02 1.56 -13.41
CA ASP A 63 -39.96 0.22 -12.86
C ASP A 63 -39.29 0.18 -11.48
N MET A 64 -39.77 -0.71 -10.63
CA MET A 64 -39.21 -0.94 -9.28
C MET A 64 -37.72 -1.34 -9.34
N PHE A 65 -37.31 -2.06 -10.39
CA PHE A 65 -35.92 -2.45 -10.60
C PHE A 65 -35.01 -1.22 -10.83
N ASP A 66 -35.46 -0.26 -11.63
CA ASP A 66 -34.74 0.98 -11.90
C ASP A 66 -34.57 1.81 -10.63
N ALA A 67 -35.62 1.90 -9.82
CA ALA A 67 -35.58 2.60 -8.54
C ALA A 67 -34.55 1.97 -7.57
N ILE A 68 -34.55 0.64 -7.42
CA ILE A 68 -33.60 -0.08 -6.57
C ILE A 68 -32.17 0.09 -7.09
N SER A 69 -31.96 -0.04 -8.39
CA SER A 69 -30.62 0.10 -9.02
C SER A 69 -30.07 1.50 -8.79
N ARG A 70 -30.85 2.54 -8.95
CA ARG A 70 -30.47 3.93 -8.71
C ARG A 70 -30.03 4.16 -7.25
N ILE A 71 -30.81 3.65 -6.28
CA ILE A 71 -30.46 3.74 -4.85
C ILE A 71 -29.16 2.96 -4.57
N ALA A 72 -29.03 1.74 -5.08
CA ALA A 72 -27.84 0.91 -4.91
C ALA A 72 -26.59 1.59 -5.45
N PHE A 73 -26.62 2.13 -6.66
CA PHE A 73 -25.49 2.88 -7.24
C PHE A 73 -25.18 4.15 -6.47
N SER A 74 -26.19 4.88 -6.02
CA SER A 74 -26.00 6.09 -5.22
C SER A 74 -25.30 5.81 -3.88
N LEU A 75 -25.55 4.65 -3.26
CA LEU A 75 -24.88 4.21 -2.03
C LEU A 75 -23.49 3.64 -2.27
N CYS A 76 -23.32 2.87 -3.36
CA CYS A 76 -22.03 2.26 -3.71
C CYS A 76 -21.00 3.27 -4.20
N PHE A 77 -21.44 4.36 -4.85
CA PHE A 77 -20.52 5.35 -5.42
C PHE A 77 -19.60 6.01 -4.38
N PRO A 78 -20.08 6.53 -3.24
CA PRO A 78 -19.19 7.07 -2.20
C PRO A 78 -18.19 6.03 -1.69
N ILE A 79 -18.64 4.79 -1.51
CA ILE A 79 -17.77 3.69 -1.04
C ILE A 79 -16.63 3.44 -2.04
N LEU A 80 -16.94 3.43 -3.34
CA LEU A 80 -15.96 3.29 -4.41
C LEU A 80 -15.00 4.47 -4.46
N VAL A 81 -15.48 5.70 -4.27
CA VAL A 81 -14.63 6.90 -4.26
C VAL A 81 -13.68 6.90 -3.07
N PHE A 82 -14.16 6.66 -1.86
CA PHE A 82 -13.30 6.64 -0.67
C PHE A 82 -12.38 5.42 -0.67
N GLY A 83 -12.88 4.25 -1.09
CA GLY A 83 -12.08 3.03 -1.22
C GLY A 83 -10.98 3.19 -2.27
N GLY A 84 -11.30 3.71 -3.44
CA GLY A 84 -10.34 3.99 -4.51
C GLY A 84 -9.29 5.03 -4.09
N LEU A 85 -9.69 6.07 -3.36
CA LEU A 85 -8.77 7.04 -2.79
C LEU A 85 -7.78 6.39 -1.81
N ALA A 86 -8.27 5.55 -0.90
CA ALA A 86 -7.43 4.83 0.04
C ALA A 86 -6.42 3.91 -0.68
N VAL A 87 -6.88 3.16 -1.70
CA VAL A 87 -6.03 2.31 -2.52
C VAL A 87 -4.96 3.12 -3.26
N LEU A 88 -5.31 4.27 -3.82
CA LEU A 88 -4.37 5.16 -4.52
C LEU A 88 -3.29 5.69 -3.57
N ILE A 89 -3.68 6.11 -2.36
CA ILE A 89 -2.74 6.59 -1.35
C ILE A 89 -1.80 5.44 -0.92
N MET A 90 -2.32 4.25 -0.65
CA MET A 90 -1.51 3.09 -0.28
C MET A 90 -0.56 2.68 -1.40
N TRP A 91 -1.02 2.69 -2.65
CA TRP A 91 -0.18 2.42 -3.82
C TRP A 91 0.97 3.44 -3.92
N ALA A 92 0.69 4.72 -3.70
CA ALA A 92 1.70 5.76 -3.68
C ALA A 92 2.74 5.55 -2.55
N GLY A 93 2.34 5.01 -1.41
CA GLY A 93 3.24 4.71 -0.29
C GLY A 93 4.04 3.41 -0.43
N THR A 94 3.75 2.61 -1.46
CA THR A 94 4.45 1.34 -1.68
C THR A 94 5.73 1.59 -2.49
N PRO A 95 6.91 1.22 -1.98
CA PRO A 95 8.16 1.36 -2.74
C PRO A 95 8.12 0.56 -4.04
N SER A 96 8.58 1.16 -5.15
CA SER A 96 8.51 0.56 -6.49
C SER A 96 9.22 -0.80 -6.62
N ARG A 97 10.22 -1.06 -5.79
CA ARG A 97 11.00 -2.31 -5.77
C ARG A 97 10.60 -3.28 -4.65
N ALA A 98 9.54 -2.98 -3.88
CA ALA A 98 9.18 -3.78 -2.72
C ALA A 98 8.98 -5.27 -3.05
N LYS A 99 8.25 -5.60 -4.10
CA LYS A 99 7.99 -6.98 -4.51
C LYS A 99 9.27 -7.73 -4.92
N SER A 100 10.15 -7.08 -5.67
CA SER A 100 11.42 -7.68 -6.10
C SER A 100 12.35 -7.96 -4.92
N ILE A 101 12.46 -7.01 -4.00
CA ILE A 101 13.28 -7.15 -2.80
C ILE A 101 12.72 -8.24 -1.89
N GLN A 102 11.42 -8.27 -1.65
CA GLN A 102 10.77 -9.32 -0.86
C GLN A 102 10.99 -10.71 -1.46
N HIS A 103 10.89 -10.85 -2.78
CA HIS A 103 11.15 -12.11 -3.46
C HIS A 103 12.61 -12.55 -3.29
N ASN A 104 13.56 -11.63 -3.39
CA ASN A 104 14.99 -11.92 -3.18
C ASN A 104 15.25 -12.34 -1.72
N LEU A 105 14.66 -11.65 -0.73
CA LEU A 105 14.78 -12.02 0.68
C LEU A 105 14.23 -13.43 0.95
N GLN A 106 13.12 -13.79 0.29
CA GLN A 106 12.57 -15.15 0.38
C GLN A 106 13.54 -16.20 -0.21
N ARG A 107 14.17 -15.89 -1.36
CA ARG A 107 15.16 -16.80 -2.01
C ARG A 107 16.36 -17.07 -1.13
N ILE A 108 16.88 -16.07 -0.42
CA ILE A 108 18.01 -16.25 0.50
C ILE A 108 17.60 -16.87 1.83
N GLY A 109 16.30 -17.15 2.05
CA GLY A 109 15.79 -17.77 3.26
C GLY A 109 15.71 -16.82 4.46
N LEU A 110 15.60 -15.50 4.21
CA LEU A 110 15.35 -14.50 5.25
C LEU A 110 13.88 -14.48 5.60
N VAL A 111 13.46 -15.48 6.36
CA VAL A 111 12.07 -15.66 6.77
C VAL A 111 11.96 -15.93 8.28
N ASN A 112 10.82 -15.63 8.86
CA ASN A 112 10.54 -16.00 10.25
C ASN A 112 10.14 -17.48 10.35
N HIS A 113 9.85 -17.97 11.57
CA HIS A 113 9.42 -19.34 11.80
C HIS A 113 8.07 -19.71 11.15
N ALA A 114 7.29 -18.71 10.72
CA ALA A 114 6.03 -18.89 9.98
C ALA A 114 6.21 -18.85 8.46
N GLY A 115 7.44 -18.61 7.97
CA GLY A 115 7.73 -18.48 6.54
C GLY A 115 7.46 -17.07 5.97
N GLU A 116 7.22 -16.10 6.84
CA GLU A 116 6.95 -14.72 6.41
C GLU A 116 8.26 -13.95 6.19
N VAL A 117 8.28 -13.14 5.15
CA VAL A 117 9.40 -12.29 4.74
C VAL A 117 9.28 -10.91 5.39
N PRO A 118 10.39 -10.24 5.75
CA PRO A 118 10.37 -8.84 6.15
C PRO A 118 9.74 -7.96 5.08
N LEU A 119 8.89 -7.02 5.52
CA LEU A 119 8.18 -6.11 4.62
C LEU A 119 9.00 -4.83 4.44
N LEU A 120 9.31 -4.49 3.19
CA LEU A 120 9.99 -3.23 2.86
C LEU A 120 9.04 -2.06 3.07
N VAL A 121 9.44 -1.13 3.93
CA VAL A 121 8.66 0.04 4.33
C VAL A 121 9.08 1.29 3.58
N ALA A 122 10.39 1.53 3.47
CA ALA A 122 10.92 2.71 2.82
C ALA A 122 12.28 2.42 2.15
N ILE A 123 12.56 3.19 1.10
CA ILE A 123 13.87 3.26 0.47
C ILE A 123 14.32 4.71 0.60
N ARG A 124 15.41 4.94 1.31
CA ARG A 124 16.03 6.27 1.43
C ARG A 124 17.37 6.26 0.72
N GLN A 125 17.66 7.34 0.02
CA GLN A 125 19.00 7.61 -0.47
C GLN A 125 19.61 8.64 0.49
N ASP A 126 20.65 8.24 1.20
CA ASP A 126 21.41 9.14 2.04
C ASP A 126 22.59 9.68 1.21
N GLU A 127 22.64 10.99 1.05
CA GLU A 127 23.77 11.68 0.43
C GLU A 127 24.82 11.86 1.51
N THR A 128 25.62 10.84 1.72
CA THR A 128 26.86 11.03 2.51
C THR A 128 27.88 11.76 1.65
N ASP A 129 28.43 12.83 2.21
CA ASP A 129 29.38 13.75 1.60
C ASP A 129 30.78 13.13 1.35
N ASP A 130 30.87 11.81 1.45
CA ASP A 130 32.11 11.08 1.34
C ASP A 130 32.26 10.42 -0.05
N ALA A 131 33.49 10.37 -0.51
CA ALA A 131 33.98 9.90 -1.82
C ALA A 131 33.56 8.48 -2.25
N HIS A 132 32.62 7.84 -1.56
CA HIS A 132 32.24 6.43 -1.71
C HIS A 132 30.87 6.19 -2.36
N GLY A 133 30.19 7.22 -2.87
CA GLY A 133 28.95 7.04 -3.62
C GLY A 133 27.68 7.14 -2.76
N LYS A 134 26.52 7.07 -3.43
CA LYS A 134 25.20 7.16 -2.80
C LYS A 134 24.88 5.89 -2.00
N ILE A 135 24.61 6.03 -0.72
CA ILE A 135 24.16 4.93 0.14
C ILE A 135 22.65 4.82 0.04
N THR A 136 22.16 3.63 -0.26
CA THR A 136 20.74 3.32 -0.26
C THR A 136 20.37 2.60 1.02
N VAL A 137 19.59 3.24 1.88
CA VAL A 137 19.08 2.66 3.13
C VAL A 137 17.71 2.04 2.89
N LEU A 138 17.59 0.75 3.17
CA LEU A 138 16.34 -0.01 3.08
C LEU A 138 15.77 -0.19 4.49
N GLU A 139 14.58 0.33 4.74
CA GLU A 139 13.89 0.16 6.02
C GLU A 139 12.89 -0.99 5.93
N PHE A 140 13.01 -1.97 6.82
CA PHE A 140 12.13 -3.13 6.87
C PHE A 140 11.33 -3.20 8.17
N LEU A 141 10.09 -3.66 8.07
CA LEU A 141 9.36 -4.24 9.19
C LEU A 141 9.78 -5.70 9.32
N SER A 142 10.42 -6.06 10.45
CA SER A 142 11.10 -7.37 10.61
C SER A 142 10.18 -8.57 10.60
N CYS A 143 8.87 -8.40 10.81
CA CYS A 143 7.86 -9.47 10.87
C CYS A 143 8.27 -10.64 11.78
N GLY A 144 9.02 -10.37 12.86
CA GLY A 144 9.50 -11.37 13.80
C GLY A 144 10.71 -12.21 13.33
N VAL A 145 11.43 -11.77 12.31
CA VAL A 145 12.70 -12.37 11.93
C VAL A 145 13.77 -11.99 12.97
N PRO A 146 14.43 -12.97 13.62
CA PRO A 146 15.45 -12.71 14.63
C PRO A 146 16.66 -11.95 14.07
N LYS A 147 17.26 -11.08 14.90
CA LYS A 147 18.44 -10.30 14.50
C LYS A 147 19.62 -11.20 14.07
N SER A 148 19.80 -12.34 14.73
CA SER A 148 20.81 -13.35 14.37
C SER A 148 20.69 -13.87 12.95
N VAL A 149 19.44 -14.02 12.45
CA VAL A 149 19.20 -14.45 11.05
C VAL A 149 19.59 -13.34 10.06
N TRP A 150 19.33 -12.08 10.42
CA TRP A 150 19.75 -10.93 9.62
C TRP A 150 21.28 -10.86 9.51
N GLU A 151 21.99 -10.99 10.65
CA GLU A 151 23.46 -10.96 10.70
C GLU A 151 24.06 -12.11 9.90
N GLN A 152 23.49 -13.32 10.01
CA GLN A 152 23.96 -14.50 9.29
C GLN A 152 23.78 -14.37 7.76
N LYS A 153 22.75 -13.66 7.32
CA LYS A 153 22.40 -13.47 5.91
C LYS A 153 22.87 -12.16 5.31
N SER A 154 23.52 -11.29 6.08
CA SER A 154 24.00 -9.98 5.62
C SER A 154 24.89 -10.08 4.38
N ALA A 155 25.82 -11.05 4.34
CA ALA A 155 26.71 -11.26 3.20
C ALA A 155 25.98 -11.68 1.89
N ASP A 156 24.78 -12.28 2.01
CA ASP A 156 23.95 -12.67 0.86
C ASP A 156 23.07 -11.52 0.38
N ILE A 157 22.84 -10.50 1.22
CA ILE A 157 22.04 -9.31 0.89
C ILE A 157 22.87 -8.30 0.09
N ASP A 158 24.17 -8.20 0.37
CA ASP A 158 25.10 -7.25 -0.25
C ASP A 158 25.57 -7.67 -1.65
N ARG A 159 25.16 -8.82 -2.15
CA ARG A 159 25.42 -9.33 -3.50
C ARG A 159 24.25 -9.11 -4.44
#